data_f5661b07f0f85e1805ed30621b85d8e3
#
_entry.id   f5661b07f0f85e1805ed30621b85d8e3
#
_cell.length_a   1.000
_cell.length_b   1.000
_cell.length_c   1.000
_cell.angle_alpha   90.00
_cell.angle_beta   90.00
_cell.angle_gamma   90.00
#
_symmetry.space_group_name_H-M   'P 1'
#
loop_
_entity.id
_entity.type
_entity.pdbx_description
1 polymer ?
#
loop_
_entity_poly.entity_id
_entity_poly.type
_entity_poly.pdbx_seq_one_letter_code
_entity_poly.pdbx_strand_id
1 'polypeptide(L)'
;MVRPAALRDEPFIYYPRSAGARAYEKPLTLCEEHGFRPQIVQEASHWLTILSLIGAGLGVSIAPACVRRIASPEVVCLPLRGAKTVSNIELAWHAGDARPIVERFRQIAESTRGMQ
;
A
#
# COMPACT_ATOMS: atom_id res chain seq x y z
N MET A 1 -12.98 12.65 -2.66
CA MET A 1 -11.82 12.68 -1.75
C MET A 1 -12.29 12.47 -0.32
N VAL A 2 -11.66 11.59 0.40
CA VAL A 2 -12.07 11.22 1.76
C VAL A 2 -11.17 11.90 2.77
N ARG A 3 -11.77 12.44 3.83
CA ARG A 3 -11.02 12.98 4.97
C ARG A 3 -10.58 11.80 5.86
N PRO A 4 -9.33 11.77 6.34
CA PRO A 4 -8.88 10.68 7.22
C PRO A 4 -9.77 10.49 8.44
N ALA A 5 -10.26 11.55 9.05
CA ALA A 5 -11.13 11.47 10.23
C ALA A 5 -12.44 10.71 9.98
N ALA A 6 -12.90 10.62 8.73
CA ALA A 6 -14.09 9.85 8.40
C ALA A 6 -13.91 8.34 8.59
N LEU A 7 -12.67 7.87 8.70
CA LEU A 7 -12.34 6.45 8.87
C LEU A 7 -12.23 6.04 10.35
N ARG A 8 -12.37 6.98 11.27
CA ARG A 8 -12.11 6.76 12.70
C ARG A 8 -12.85 5.57 13.29
N ASP A 9 -14.14 5.43 12.97
CA ASP A 9 -15.00 4.41 13.56
C ASP A 9 -15.22 3.21 12.66
N GLU A 10 -14.48 3.14 11.53
CA GLU A 10 -14.62 2.03 10.60
C GLU A 10 -13.71 0.86 10.97
N PRO A 11 -14.17 -0.39 10.78
CA PRO A 11 -13.28 -1.53 10.95
C PRO A 11 -12.23 -1.54 9.84
N PHE A 12 -10.97 -1.74 10.21
CA PHE A 12 -9.86 -1.78 9.26
C PHE A 12 -9.42 -3.21 8.97
N ILE A 13 -9.15 -3.47 7.70
CA ILE A 13 -8.49 -4.69 7.22
C ILE A 13 -7.12 -4.26 6.74
N TYR A 14 -6.06 -4.87 7.27
CA TYR A 14 -4.72 -4.40 7.04
C TYR A 14 -3.73 -5.55 6.95
N TYR A 15 -2.54 -5.29 6.45
CA TYR A 15 -1.48 -6.29 6.44
C TYR A 15 -0.69 -6.26 7.74
N PRO A 16 -0.02 -7.38 8.11
CA PRO A 16 0.76 -7.42 9.35
C PRO A 16 2.05 -6.61 9.24
N ARG A 17 2.57 -6.16 10.37
CA ARG A 17 3.82 -5.42 10.43
C ARG A 17 4.99 -6.19 9.80
N SER A 18 4.97 -7.50 9.88
CA SER A 18 5.99 -8.38 9.28
C SER A 18 6.07 -8.28 7.77
N ALA A 19 5.05 -7.77 7.10
CA ALA A 19 5.07 -7.57 5.65
C ALA A 19 5.92 -6.38 5.20
N GLY A 20 6.33 -5.51 6.14
CA GLY A 20 7.17 -4.36 5.86
C GLY A 20 6.90 -3.24 6.84
N ALA A 21 7.84 -2.98 7.75
CA ALA A 21 7.64 -2.05 8.86
C ALA A 21 7.30 -0.63 8.37
N ARG A 22 8.02 -0.11 7.37
CA ARG A 22 7.76 1.24 6.85
C ARG A 22 6.39 1.37 6.21
N ALA A 23 6.04 0.40 5.37
CA ALA A 23 4.75 0.40 4.70
C ALA A 23 3.61 0.27 5.70
N TYR A 24 3.83 -0.48 6.77
CA TYR A 24 2.88 -0.63 7.86
C TYR A 24 2.67 0.67 8.64
N GLU A 25 3.75 1.37 8.96
CA GLU A 25 3.71 2.56 9.83
C GLU A 25 3.15 3.81 9.15
N LYS A 26 3.42 4.00 7.85
CA LYS A 26 3.05 5.24 7.15
C LYS A 26 1.56 5.56 7.20
N PRO A 27 0.65 4.65 6.82
CA PRO A 27 -0.78 4.93 6.94
C PRO A 27 -1.24 5.12 8.38
N LEU A 28 -0.63 4.39 9.32
CA LEU A 28 -0.98 4.54 10.73
C LEU A 28 -0.56 5.90 11.27
N THR A 29 0.61 6.40 10.87
CA THR A 29 1.06 7.75 11.21
C THR A 29 0.10 8.80 10.69
N LEU A 30 -0.39 8.65 9.47
CA LEU A 30 -1.38 9.56 8.90
C LEU A 30 -2.65 9.60 9.77
N CYS A 31 -3.12 8.45 10.21
CA CYS A 31 -4.28 8.37 11.09
C CYS A 31 -4.02 9.04 12.44
N GLU A 32 -2.85 8.81 13.02
CA GLU A 32 -2.46 9.44 14.29
C GLU A 32 -2.38 10.97 14.18
N GLU A 33 -1.89 11.48 13.06
CA GLU A 33 -1.86 12.92 12.79
C GLU A 33 -3.27 13.52 12.74
N HIS A 34 -4.28 12.71 12.44
CA HIS A 34 -5.68 13.13 12.44
C HIS A 34 -6.45 12.69 13.68
N GLY A 35 -5.73 12.33 14.74
CA GLY A 35 -6.29 12.13 16.06
C GLY A 35 -6.91 10.76 16.34
N PHE A 36 -6.58 9.73 15.56
CA PHE A 36 -7.11 8.38 15.82
C PHE A 36 -6.14 7.29 15.43
N ARG A 37 -6.36 6.08 15.98
CA ARG A 37 -5.67 4.86 15.55
C ARG A 37 -6.70 3.92 14.93
N PRO A 38 -6.40 3.34 13.75
CA PRO A 38 -7.34 2.41 13.13
C PRO A 38 -7.57 1.18 14.00
N GLN A 39 -8.81 0.74 14.06
CA GLN A 39 -9.16 -0.52 14.70
C GLN A 39 -9.00 -1.65 13.70
N ILE A 40 -7.87 -2.35 13.73
CA ILE A 40 -7.59 -3.44 12.80
C ILE A 40 -8.31 -4.69 13.29
N VAL A 41 -9.34 -5.08 12.58
CA VAL A 41 -10.18 -6.23 12.93
C VAL A 41 -9.77 -7.50 12.20
N GLN A 42 -9.04 -7.38 11.10
CA GLN A 42 -8.59 -8.52 10.31
C GLN A 42 -7.27 -8.18 9.62
N GLU A 43 -6.36 -9.13 9.61
CA GLU A 43 -5.10 -9.04 8.88
C GLU A 43 -5.05 -10.01 7.72
N ALA A 44 -4.39 -9.62 6.63
CA ALA A 44 -4.10 -10.48 5.50
C ALA A 44 -2.78 -10.03 4.88
N SER A 45 -2.02 -10.98 4.34
CA SER A 45 -0.65 -10.71 3.86
C SER A 45 -0.59 -10.15 2.45
N HIS A 46 -1.68 -10.24 1.69
CA HIS A 46 -1.70 -9.82 0.29
C HIS A 46 -2.85 -8.88 0.00
N TRP A 47 -2.60 -7.89 -0.86
CA TRP A 47 -3.63 -6.91 -1.21
C TRP A 47 -4.84 -7.52 -1.89
N LEU A 48 -4.69 -8.58 -2.69
CA LEU A 48 -5.84 -9.25 -3.29
C LEU A 48 -6.79 -9.80 -2.23
N THR A 49 -6.25 -10.38 -1.17
CA THR A 49 -7.06 -10.88 -0.05
C THR A 49 -7.72 -9.73 0.70
N ILE A 50 -6.99 -8.67 0.98
CA ILE A 50 -7.53 -7.48 1.65
C ILE A 50 -8.67 -6.88 0.82
N LEU A 51 -8.48 -6.72 -0.48
CA LEU A 51 -9.51 -6.17 -1.37
C LEU A 51 -10.75 -7.07 -1.42
N SER A 52 -10.56 -8.39 -1.41
CA SER A 52 -11.68 -9.33 -1.38
C SER A 52 -12.50 -9.19 -0.11
N LEU A 53 -11.85 -9.02 1.02
CA LEU A 53 -12.53 -8.82 2.30
C LEU A 53 -13.28 -7.48 2.34
N ILE A 54 -12.70 -6.44 1.78
CA ILE A 54 -13.36 -5.14 1.64
C ILE A 54 -14.57 -5.25 0.73
N GLY A 55 -14.44 -5.95 -0.40
CA GLY A 55 -15.53 -6.18 -1.33
C GLY A 55 -16.69 -6.96 -0.71
N ALA A 56 -16.40 -7.80 0.29
CA ALA A 56 -17.42 -8.51 1.05
C ALA A 56 -18.07 -7.66 2.15
N GLY A 57 -17.66 -6.40 2.29
CA GLY A 57 -18.26 -5.48 3.26
C GLY A 57 -17.70 -5.59 4.68
N LEU A 58 -16.54 -6.21 4.87
CA LEU A 58 -15.97 -6.45 6.19
C LEU A 58 -15.22 -5.25 6.78
N GLY A 59 -14.89 -4.25 5.97
CA GLY A 59 -14.18 -3.08 6.47
C GLY A 59 -13.58 -2.22 5.38
N VAL A 60 -12.64 -1.37 5.79
CA VAL A 60 -11.92 -0.44 4.90
C VAL A 60 -10.41 -0.63 5.08
N SER A 61 -9.63 -0.03 4.20
CA SER A 61 -8.17 0.00 4.35
C SER A 61 -7.60 1.28 3.74
N ILE A 62 -6.34 1.55 4.04
CA ILE A 62 -5.57 2.59 3.38
C ILE A 62 -4.48 1.87 2.58
N ALA A 63 -4.44 2.12 1.28
CA ALA A 63 -3.61 1.36 0.37
C ALA A 63 -2.79 2.28 -0.55
N PRO A 64 -1.67 1.80 -1.10
CA PRO A 64 -1.00 2.50 -2.19
C PRO A 64 -1.95 2.66 -3.39
N ALA A 65 -1.81 3.77 -4.12
CA ALA A 65 -2.69 4.07 -5.25
C ALA A 65 -2.67 2.98 -6.33
N CYS A 66 -1.57 2.27 -6.50
CA CYS A 66 -1.44 1.20 -7.48
C CYS A 66 -2.40 0.02 -7.24
N VAL A 67 -2.87 -0.16 -6.02
CA VAL A 67 -3.83 -1.21 -5.67
C VAL A 67 -5.16 -1.04 -6.41
N ARG A 68 -5.49 0.17 -6.83
CA ARG A 68 -6.68 0.45 -7.64
C ARG A 68 -6.76 -0.42 -8.90
N ARG A 69 -5.62 -0.75 -9.49
CA ARG A 69 -5.56 -1.53 -10.73
C ARG A 69 -6.03 -2.97 -10.56
N ILE A 70 -5.95 -3.49 -9.36
CA ILE A 70 -6.34 -4.88 -9.09
C ILE A 70 -7.64 -4.99 -8.29
N ALA A 71 -8.26 -3.85 -7.99
CA ALA A 71 -9.53 -3.84 -7.26
C ALA A 71 -10.68 -4.31 -8.15
N SER A 72 -11.57 -5.11 -7.56
CA SER A 72 -12.80 -5.54 -8.24
C SER A 72 -13.84 -4.43 -8.24
N PRO A 73 -14.91 -4.56 -9.07
CA PRO A 73 -15.98 -3.54 -9.09
C PRO A 73 -16.69 -3.31 -7.76
N GLU A 74 -16.65 -4.28 -6.85
CA GLU A 74 -17.26 -4.14 -5.52
C GLU A 74 -16.45 -3.23 -4.59
N VAL A 75 -15.20 -2.90 -4.95
CA VAL A 75 -14.33 -2.06 -4.14
C VAL A 75 -14.22 -0.67 -4.76
N VAL A 76 -14.52 0.34 -3.97
CA VAL A 76 -14.34 1.74 -4.38
C VAL A 76 -13.03 2.25 -3.81
N CYS A 77 -12.17 2.80 -4.68
CA CYS A 77 -10.91 3.41 -4.28
C CYS A 77 -11.00 4.93 -4.44
N LEU A 78 -10.86 5.65 -3.33
CA LEU A 78 -10.96 7.10 -3.32
C LEU A 78 -9.65 7.71 -2.80
N PRO A 79 -9.22 8.85 -3.38
CA PRO A 79 -8.06 9.56 -2.86
C PRO A 79 -8.28 9.98 -1.41
N LEU A 80 -7.24 9.87 -0.60
CA LEU A 80 -7.25 10.28 0.79
C LEU A 80 -6.70 11.70 0.89
N ARG A 81 -7.50 12.59 1.47
CA ARG A 81 -7.14 14.01 1.58
C ARG A 81 -5.94 14.20 2.51
N GLY A 82 -4.96 14.99 2.08
CA GLY A 82 -3.79 15.31 2.88
C GLY A 82 -2.74 14.20 2.92
N ALA A 83 -2.93 13.10 2.19
CA ALA A 83 -1.94 12.04 2.12
C ALA A 83 -0.76 12.48 1.27
N LYS A 84 0.42 12.59 1.90
CA LYS A 84 1.67 12.96 1.24
C LYS A 84 2.68 11.81 1.21
N THR A 85 2.22 10.64 1.58
CA THR A 85 3.05 9.44 1.68
C THR A 85 3.33 8.87 0.30
N VAL A 86 4.60 8.59 0.01
CA VAL A 86 5.03 7.97 -1.24
C VAL A 86 5.62 6.61 -0.94
N SER A 87 5.19 5.60 -1.67
CA SER A 87 5.74 4.26 -1.60
C SER A 87 6.79 4.11 -2.69
N ASN A 88 8.03 3.78 -2.31
CA ASN A 88 9.14 3.62 -3.24
C ASN A 88 9.44 2.14 -3.45
N ILE A 89 9.70 1.78 -4.70
CA ILE A 89 10.22 0.47 -5.08
C ILE A 89 11.67 0.67 -5.52
N GLU A 90 12.56 -0.09 -4.90
CA GLU A 90 13.97 -0.01 -5.21
C GLU A 90 14.46 -1.33 -5.80
N LEU A 91 15.35 -1.24 -6.79
CA LEU A 91 16.06 -2.40 -7.31
C LEU A 91 17.34 -2.58 -6.50
N ALA A 92 17.57 -3.79 -6.03
CA ALA A 92 18.77 -4.10 -5.25
C ALA A 92 19.49 -5.31 -5.84
N TRP A 93 20.82 -5.24 -5.87
CA TRP A 93 21.64 -6.36 -6.31
C TRP A 93 22.94 -6.37 -5.50
N HIS A 94 23.65 -7.49 -5.53
CA HIS A 94 24.92 -7.62 -4.81
C HIS A 94 25.96 -6.67 -5.41
N ALA A 95 26.67 -5.90 -4.58
CA ALA A 95 27.59 -4.86 -5.03
C ALA A 95 28.73 -5.41 -5.92
N GLY A 96 29.16 -6.66 -5.70
CA GLY A 96 30.18 -7.29 -6.51
C GLY A 96 29.68 -8.05 -7.72
N ASP A 97 28.38 -8.04 -8.00
CA ASP A 97 27.81 -8.81 -9.09
C ASP A 97 27.91 -8.04 -10.41
N ALA A 98 28.89 -8.46 -11.25
CA ALA A 98 29.13 -7.84 -12.55
C ALA A 98 28.59 -8.68 -13.71
N ARG A 99 27.71 -9.65 -13.45
CA ARG A 99 27.14 -10.48 -14.53
C ARG A 99 26.36 -9.65 -15.53
N PRO A 100 26.48 -9.95 -16.85
CA PRO A 100 25.74 -9.19 -17.87
C PRO A 100 24.23 -9.18 -17.67
N ILE A 101 23.66 -10.24 -17.10
CA ILE A 101 22.21 -10.32 -16.87
C ILE A 101 21.77 -9.29 -15.82
N VAL A 102 22.58 -9.02 -14.80
CA VAL A 102 22.27 -8.02 -13.78
C VAL A 102 22.28 -6.62 -14.40
N GLU A 103 23.31 -6.33 -15.19
CA GLU A 103 23.41 -5.04 -15.89
C GLU A 103 22.27 -4.82 -16.86
N ARG A 104 21.89 -5.86 -17.62
CA ARG A 104 20.76 -5.76 -18.54
C ARG A 104 19.44 -5.54 -17.80
N PHE A 105 19.23 -6.23 -16.68
CA PHE A 105 18.03 -6.03 -15.88
C PHE A 105 17.98 -4.60 -15.34
N ARG A 106 19.12 -4.08 -14.86
CA ARG A 106 19.22 -2.71 -14.37
C ARG A 106 18.84 -1.70 -15.48
N GLN A 107 19.37 -1.89 -16.70
CA GLN A 107 19.06 -1.02 -17.83
C GLN A 107 17.57 -1.03 -18.16
N ILE A 108 16.96 -2.22 -18.19
CA ILE A 108 15.52 -2.36 -18.45
C ILE A 108 14.71 -1.68 -17.35
N ALA A 109 15.08 -1.87 -16.09
CA ALA A 109 14.40 -1.25 -14.96
C ALA A 109 14.46 0.28 -15.03
N GLU A 110 15.63 0.83 -15.39
CA GLU A 110 15.78 2.28 -15.55
C GLU A 110 14.94 2.81 -16.72
N SER A 111 14.84 2.06 -17.82
CA SER A 111 14.04 2.49 -18.97
C SER A 111 12.54 2.50 -18.68
N THR A 112 12.09 1.74 -17.68
CA THR A 112 10.68 1.72 -17.25
C THR A 112 10.41 2.65 -16.07
N ARG A 113 11.41 3.38 -15.62
CA ARG A 113 11.29 4.30 -14.49
C ARG A 113 10.23 5.36 -14.76
N GLY A 114 9.31 5.52 -13.81
CA GLY A 114 8.21 6.46 -13.95
C GLY A 114 7.00 5.94 -14.71
N MET A 115 7.04 4.75 -15.26
CA MET A 115 5.91 4.09 -15.90
C MET A 115 5.05 3.41 -14.83
N GLN A 116 4.05 4.11 -14.37
CA GLN A 116 3.15 3.62 -13.31
C GLN A 116 1.70 3.61 -13.75
#